data_57e8e0080d9ae70d1ecb8c9287bd2e78
#
_entry.id   57e8e0080d9ae70d1ecb8c9287bd2e78
#
_cell.length_a   1.000
_cell.length_b   1.000
_cell.length_c   1.000
_cell.angle_alpha   90.00
_cell.angle_beta   90.00
_cell.angle_gamma   90.00
#
_symmetry.space_group_name_H-M   'P 1'
#
loop_
_entity.id
_entity.type
_entity.pdbx_description
1 polymer ?
#
loop_
_entity_poly.entity_id
_entity_poly.type
_entity_poly.pdbx_seq_one_letter_code
_entity_poly.pdbx_strand_id
1 'polypeptide(L)'
;MEKIKLVLGILLGFTLSFFNASLLKKSTTKTDEQYIVTNSRDVFILDSVEFKLTSDSVLLYGNEDSYTELLYHYGSIHNGSKELLYYALIMADKYSYPEASYNIFGAIKDFKKNNTLLLSEMMRYYLLYGAKNGSSSSCFQLKEYYEKGILFERNQRKAKFYENKINEIYKIKWTK
;
A
#
# COMPACT_ATOMS: atom_id res chain seq x y z
N MET A 1 -9.66 -11.25 17.09
CA MET A 1 -8.48 -10.41 17.36
C MET A 1 -7.17 -11.20 17.44
N GLU A 2 -7.11 -12.37 18.10
CA GLU A 2 -5.89 -13.20 18.17
C GLU A 2 -5.40 -13.74 16.83
N LYS A 3 -6.31 -14.16 15.93
CA LYS A 3 -5.93 -14.66 14.59
C LYS A 3 -5.25 -13.60 13.71
N ILE A 4 -5.59 -12.32 13.91
CA ILE A 4 -4.98 -11.19 13.17
C ILE A 4 -3.56 -10.92 13.68
N LYS A 5 -3.33 -11.03 14.99
CA LYS A 5 -1.99 -10.91 15.59
C LYS A 5 -1.05 -12.02 15.10
N LEU A 6 -1.58 -13.24 14.90
CA LEU A 6 -0.82 -14.36 14.35
C LEU A 6 -0.41 -14.10 12.89
N VAL A 7 -1.30 -13.54 12.08
CA VAL A 7 -1.03 -13.20 10.67
C VAL A 7 0.01 -12.08 10.56
N LEU A 8 -0.05 -11.07 11.41
CA LEU A 8 0.97 -10.02 11.50
C LEU A 8 2.34 -10.58 11.94
N GLY A 9 2.36 -11.52 12.88
CA GLY A 9 3.60 -12.20 13.31
C GLY A 9 4.25 -13.02 12.19
N ILE A 10 3.45 -13.70 11.38
CA ILE A 10 3.93 -14.47 10.23
C ILE A 10 4.47 -13.55 9.12
N LEU A 11 3.80 -12.42 8.85
CA LEU A 11 4.28 -11.42 7.88
C LEU A 11 5.60 -10.77 8.31
N LEU A 12 5.74 -10.41 9.59
CA LEU A 12 6.99 -9.89 10.15
C LEU A 12 8.12 -10.94 10.10
N GLY A 13 7.81 -12.20 10.34
CA GLY A 13 8.76 -13.31 10.21
C GLY A 13 9.25 -13.53 8.77
N PHE A 14 8.34 -13.40 7.79
CA PHE A 14 8.70 -13.49 6.37
C PHE A 14 9.58 -12.31 5.91
N THR A 15 9.29 -11.09 6.34
CA THR A 15 10.10 -9.91 5.97
C THR A 15 11.52 -10.00 6.54
N LEU A 16 11.69 -10.46 7.78
CA LEU A 16 13.01 -10.69 8.38
C LEU A 16 13.82 -11.78 7.67
N SER A 17 13.18 -12.85 7.19
CA SER A 17 13.85 -13.92 6.45
C SER A 17 14.33 -13.45 5.07
N PHE A 18 13.57 -12.62 4.37
CA PHE A 18 13.97 -12.05 3.08
C PHE A 18 15.08 -11.01 3.21
N PHE A 19 15.09 -10.24 4.29
CA PHE A 19 16.14 -9.24 4.54
C PHE A 19 17.50 -9.89 4.77
N ASN A 20 17.56 -11.02 5.46
CA ASN A 20 18.82 -11.78 5.65
C ASN A 20 19.31 -12.47 4.37
N ALA A 21 18.41 -12.87 3.46
CA ALA A 21 18.80 -13.51 2.21
C ALA A 21 19.37 -12.50 1.18
N SER A 22 18.96 -11.24 1.22
CA SER A 22 19.45 -10.20 0.30
C SER A 22 20.83 -9.64 0.70
N LEU A 23 21.20 -9.72 1.98
CA LEU A 23 22.51 -9.27 2.47
C LEU A 23 23.66 -10.23 2.09
N LEU A 24 23.39 -11.48 1.70
CA LEU A 24 24.40 -12.49 1.40
C LEU A 24 24.76 -12.62 -0.09
N LYS A 25 24.11 -11.86 -1.00
CA LYS A 25 24.45 -11.86 -2.43
C LYS A 25 25.09 -10.56 -2.88
N LYS A 26 26.30 -10.28 -2.41
CA LYS A 26 27.22 -9.38 -3.06
C LYS A 26 27.96 -10.16 -4.15
N SER A 27 27.35 -10.26 -5.33
CA SER A 27 28.03 -10.73 -6.54
C SER A 27 28.02 -9.60 -7.56
N THR A 28 29.19 -9.07 -7.81
CA THR A 28 29.52 -8.14 -8.88
C THR A 28 29.26 -8.77 -10.24
N THR A 29 28.26 -8.27 -10.96
CA THR A 29 28.24 -8.34 -12.42
C THR A 29 27.72 -7.00 -12.95
N LYS A 30 28.64 -6.24 -13.55
CA LYS A 30 28.31 -5.13 -14.44
C LYS A 30 27.56 -5.71 -15.62
N THR A 31 26.33 -5.37 -15.80
CA THR A 31 25.61 -5.53 -17.04
C THR A 31 25.03 -4.16 -17.39
N ASP A 32 25.52 -3.58 -18.50
CA ASP A 32 24.99 -2.38 -19.09
C ASP A 32 23.57 -2.69 -19.61
N GLU A 33 22.54 -2.41 -18.82
CA GLU A 33 21.18 -2.39 -19.32
C GLU A 33 20.88 -1.02 -19.88
N GLN A 34 20.86 -0.96 -21.23
CA GLN A 34 20.30 0.16 -21.99
C GLN A 34 18.81 0.26 -21.65
N TYR A 35 18.45 1.29 -20.88
CA TYR A 35 17.07 1.67 -20.69
C TYR A 35 16.54 2.32 -21.96
N ILE A 36 15.67 1.60 -22.68
CA ILE A 36 14.89 2.18 -23.77
C ILE A 36 13.81 3.07 -23.13
N VAL A 37 14.06 4.38 -23.16
CA VAL A 37 13.08 5.39 -22.75
C VAL A 37 12.02 5.49 -23.84
N THR A 38 10.86 4.88 -23.62
CA THR A 38 9.67 5.11 -24.43
C THR A 38 8.62 5.82 -23.60
N ASN A 39 8.34 7.06 -23.98
CA ASN A 39 7.29 7.97 -23.50
C ASN A 39 7.50 8.58 -22.09
N SER A 40 7.75 9.90 -22.11
CA SER A 40 7.90 10.80 -20.98
C SER A 40 6.67 10.84 -20.07
N ARG A 41 6.52 9.86 -19.17
CA ARG A 41 6.00 10.14 -17.86
C ARG A 41 7.22 10.52 -17.03
N ASP A 42 7.19 11.68 -16.40
CA ASP A 42 8.26 12.09 -15.49
C ASP A 42 8.47 10.98 -14.46
N VAL A 43 9.57 10.25 -14.60
CA VAL A 43 9.91 9.15 -13.68
C VAL A 43 10.46 9.79 -12.42
N PHE A 44 9.71 9.71 -11.32
CA PHE A 44 10.14 10.25 -10.04
C PHE A 44 11.02 9.22 -9.33
N ILE A 45 12.32 9.45 -9.30
CA ILE A 45 13.30 8.60 -8.63
C ILE A 45 14.09 9.46 -7.64
N LEU A 46 14.03 9.08 -6.35
CA LEU A 46 14.88 9.67 -5.32
C LEU A 46 16.31 9.15 -5.47
N ASP A 47 17.29 10.00 -5.30
CA ASP A 47 18.67 9.56 -5.15
C ASP A 47 18.91 8.85 -3.82
N SER A 48 20.09 8.31 -3.57
CA SER A 48 20.37 7.52 -2.38
C SER A 48 20.31 8.34 -1.08
N VAL A 49 20.62 9.63 -1.12
CA VAL A 49 20.59 10.52 0.04
C VAL A 49 19.15 10.96 0.30
N GLU A 50 18.45 11.41 -0.72
CA GLU A 50 17.04 11.77 -0.67
C GLU A 50 16.19 10.58 -0.17
N PHE A 51 16.41 9.40 -0.75
CA PHE A 51 15.70 8.18 -0.35
C PHE A 51 15.92 7.87 1.13
N LYS A 52 17.16 8.00 1.63
CA LYS A 52 17.44 7.77 3.03
C LYS A 52 16.70 8.76 3.93
N LEU A 53 16.75 10.05 3.63
CA LEU A 53 16.09 11.10 4.40
C LEU A 53 14.56 10.92 4.40
N THR A 54 13.98 10.66 3.22
CA THR A 54 12.54 10.43 3.05
C THR A 54 12.10 9.18 3.81
N SER A 55 12.83 8.08 3.68
CA SER A 55 12.57 6.82 4.36
C SER A 55 12.68 6.97 5.89
N ASP A 56 13.73 7.61 6.40
CA ASP A 56 13.89 7.89 7.83
C ASP A 56 12.74 8.77 8.36
N SER A 57 12.30 9.76 7.59
CA SER A 57 11.17 10.63 7.93
C SER A 57 9.86 9.86 8.08
N VAL A 58 9.60 8.90 7.19
CA VAL A 58 8.44 8.01 7.28
C VAL A 58 8.55 7.08 8.49
N LEU A 59 9.69 6.41 8.66
CA LEU A 59 9.86 5.37 9.68
C LEU A 59 9.86 5.93 11.11
N LEU A 60 10.48 7.09 11.30
CA LEU A 60 10.67 7.68 12.62
C LEU A 60 9.50 8.58 13.03
N TYR A 61 8.94 9.32 12.09
CA TYR A 61 7.97 10.40 12.37
C TYR A 61 6.60 10.21 11.74
N GLY A 62 6.42 9.26 10.82
CA GLY A 62 5.16 9.05 10.12
C GLY A 62 4.78 10.21 9.21
N ASN A 63 5.77 10.87 8.61
CA ASN A 63 5.55 12.02 7.76
C ASN A 63 4.80 11.61 6.47
N GLU A 64 3.62 12.19 6.27
CA GLU A 64 2.71 11.84 5.15
C GLU A 64 3.24 12.34 3.80
N ASP A 65 3.90 13.50 3.75
CA ASP A 65 4.49 14.04 2.52
C ASP A 65 5.65 13.15 2.07
N SER A 66 6.54 12.78 2.98
CA SER A 66 7.62 11.84 2.71
C SER A 66 7.10 10.46 2.29
N TYR A 67 5.98 10.00 2.88
CA TYR A 67 5.34 8.76 2.43
C TYR A 67 4.81 8.88 1.00
N THR A 68 4.25 10.03 0.64
CA THR A 68 3.79 10.31 -0.74
C THR A 68 4.96 10.31 -1.73
N GLU A 69 6.12 10.84 -1.35
CA GLU A 69 7.34 10.76 -2.17
C GLU A 69 7.78 9.31 -2.40
N LEU A 70 7.74 8.46 -1.36
CA LEU A 70 8.02 7.03 -1.50
C LEU A 70 6.99 6.33 -2.41
N LEU A 71 5.71 6.73 -2.37
CA LEU A 71 4.69 6.24 -3.29
C LEU A 71 5.06 6.52 -4.75
N TYR A 72 5.49 7.74 -5.08
CA TYR A 72 5.91 8.10 -6.42
C TYR A 72 7.20 7.37 -6.83
N HIS A 73 8.19 7.31 -5.94
CA HIS A 73 9.44 6.60 -6.16
C HIS A 73 9.19 5.13 -6.52
N TYR A 74 8.48 4.40 -5.66
CA TYR A 74 8.18 2.98 -5.88
C TYR A 74 7.17 2.73 -7.00
N GLY A 75 6.25 3.67 -7.25
CA GLY A 75 5.36 3.63 -8.40
C GLY A 75 6.07 3.75 -9.74
N SER A 76 7.26 4.35 -9.75
CA SER A 76 8.11 4.50 -10.93
C SER A 76 9.06 3.31 -11.15
N ILE A 77 9.20 2.41 -10.17
CA ILE A 77 10.08 1.23 -10.22
C ILE A 77 9.24 -0.01 -10.56
N HIS A 78 9.73 -0.86 -11.47
CA HIS A 78 9.09 -2.12 -11.77
C HIS A 78 9.07 -3.03 -10.51
N ASN A 79 7.89 -3.52 -10.14
CA ASN A 79 7.63 -4.29 -8.91
C ASN A 79 7.82 -3.50 -7.58
N GLY A 80 7.89 -2.18 -7.60
CA GLY A 80 8.08 -1.36 -6.40
C GLY A 80 6.96 -1.46 -5.35
N SER A 81 5.78 -2.00 -5.72
CA SER A 81 4.68 -2.26 -4.78
C SER A 81 5.06 -3.14 -3.59
N LYS A 82 6.07 -4.00 -3.73
CA LYS A 82 6.52 -4.91 -2.68
C LYS A 82 7.30 -4.18 -1.59
N GLU A 83 8.22 -3.34 -2.02
CA GLU A 83 9.05 -2.52 -1.15
C GLU A 83 8.18 -1.46 -0.44
N LEU A 84 7.23 -0.88 -1.17
CA LEU A 84 6.27 0.05 -0.62
C LEU A 84 5.41 -0.57 0.48
N LEU A 85 5.09 -1.88 0.40
CA LEU A 85 4.26 -2.57 1.39
C LEU A 85 4.81 -2.43 2.81
N TYR A 86 6.13 -2.44 2.98
CA TYR A 86 6.78 -2.26 4.29
C TYR A 86 6.44 -0.90 4.92
N TYR A 87 6.59 0.17 4.14
CA TYR A 87 6.28 1.53 4.60
C TYR A 87 4.78 1.72 4.81
N ALA A 88 3.96 1.15 3.93
CA ALA A 88 2.50 1.23 4.04
C ALA A 88 1.99 0.56 5.32
N LEU A 89 2.54 -0.59 5.71
CA LEU A 89 2.20 -1.26 6.98
C LEU A 89 2.54 -0.38 8.18
N ILE A 90 3.72 0.25 8.20
CA ILE A 90 4.13 1.14 9.29
C ILE A 90 3.22 2.37 9.35
N MET A 91 2.92 2.99 8.21
CA MET A 91 2.06 4.16 8.15
C MET A 91 0.62 3.84 8.61
N ALA A 92 0.08 2.69 8.20
CA ALA A 92 -1.26 2.29 8.61
C ALA A 92 -1.35 1.91 10.09
N ASP A 93 -0.42 1.07 10.58
CA ASP A 93 -0.54 0.43 11.89
C ASP A 93 0.07 1.28 13.01
N LYS A 94 1.22 1.93 12.78
CA LYS A 94 1.90 2.75 13.79
C LYS A 94 1.39 4.19 13.81
N TYR A 95 1.20 4.78 12.63
CA TYR A 95 0.84 6.19 12.50
C TYR A 95 -0.62 6.43 12.16
N SER A 96 -1.41 5.36 11.98
CA SER A 96 -2.85 5.43 11.69
C SER A 96 -3.20 6.25 10.45
N TYR A 97 -2.28 6.28 9.46
CA TYR A 97 -2.51 6.98 8.19
C TYR A 97 -3.49 6.19 7.31
N PRO A 98 -4.72 6.69 7.06
CA PRO A 98 -5.78 5.87 6.48
C PRO A 98 -5.50 5.42 5.05
N GLU A 99 -4.89 6.28 4.21
CA GLU A 99 -4.62 5.99 2.80
C GLU A 99 -3.56 4.88 2.63
N ALA A 100 -2.67 4.69 3.62
CA ALA A 100 -1.71 3.60 3.59
C ALA A 100 -2.40 2.22 3.58
N SER A 101 -3.58 2.09 4.19
CA SER A 101 -4.38 0.86 4.13
C SER A 101 -4.83 0.51 2.71
N TYR A 102 -5.17 1.51 1.90
CA TYR A 102 -5.46 1.31 0.49
C TYR A 102 -4.23 0.86 -0.30
N ASN A 103 -3.06 1.41 0.02
CA ASN A 103 -1.81 1.01 -0.62
C ASN A 103 -1.40 -0.43 -0.26
N ILE A 104 -1.64 -0.87 0.98
CA ILE A 104 -1.48 -2.28 1.38
C ILE A 104 -2.40 -3.18 0.55
N PHE A 105 -3.68 -2.82 0.41
CA PHE A 105 -4.61 -3.55 -0.44
C PHE A 105 -4.10 -3.65 -1.87
N GLY A 106 -3.61 -2.55 -2.46
CA GLY A 106 -3.04 -2.51 -3.81
C GLY A 106 -1.85 -3.45 -3.95
N ALA A 107 -0.89 -3.39 -3.03
CA ALA A 107 0.28 -4.25 -3.03
C ALA A 107 -0.10 -5.74 -2.93
N ILE A 108 -1.02 -6.11 -2.02
CA ILE A 108 -1.49 -7.49 -1.89
C ILE A 108 -2.18 -7.97 -3.17
N LYS A 109 -2.94 -7.10 -3.83
CA LYS A 109 -3.60 -7.41 -5.10
C LYS A 109 -2.59 -7.76 -6.20
N ASP A 110 -1.43 -7.11 -6.22
CA ASP A 110 -0.36 -7.38 -7.19
C ASP A 110 0.33 -8.73 -6.95
N PHE A 111 0.32 -9.25 -5.72
CA PHE A 111 0.79 -10.61 -5.41
C PHE A 111 -0.12 -11.73 -5.93
N LYS A 112 -1.24 -11.40 -6.58
CA LYS A 112 -2.37 -12.28 -6.85
C LYS A 112 -2.14 -13.45 -7.81
N LYS A 113 -0.93 -13.78 -8.22
CA LYS A 113 -0.69 -15.00 -9.01
C LYS A 113 -1.08 -16.30 -8.26
N ASN A 114 -1.15 -16.26 -6.92
CA ASN A 114 -1.57 -17.38 -6.06
C ASN A 114 -2.72 -16.93 -5.16
N ASN A 115 -3.94 -16.95 -5.69
CA ASN A 115 -5.17 -16.51 -5.01
C ASN A 115 -5.46 -17.39 -3.77
N THR A 116 -4.79 -17.11 -2.65
CA THR A 116 -5.05 -17.82 -1.39
C THR A 116 -6.20 -17.12 -0.66
N LEU A 117 -7.00 -17.90 0.09
CA LEU A 117 -8.05 -17.38 0.97
C LEU A 117 -7.49 -16.30 1.91
N LEU A 118 -6.28 -16.51 2.42
CA LEU A 118 -5.59 -15.57 3.30
C LEU A 118 -5.41 -14.19 2.67
N LEU A 119 -4.93 -14.12 1.42
CA LEU A 119 -4.75 -12.85 0.72
C LEU A 119 -6.07 -12.12 0.52
N SER A 120 -7.15 -12.86 0.21
CA SER A 120 -8.48 -12.28 0.07
C SER A 120 -9.00 -11.70 1.39
N GLU A 121 -8.77 -12.37 2.52
CA GLU A 121 -9.15 -11.86 3.84
C GLU A 121 -8.31 -10.62 4.24
N MET A 122 -7.02 -10.59 3.93
CA MET A 122 -6.17 -9.42 4.15
C MET A 122 -6.63 -8.23 3.31
N MET A 123 -6.96 -8.44 2.04
CA MET A 123 -7.51 -7.40 1.17
C MET A 123 -8.81 -6.82 1.73
N ARG A 124 -9.74 -7.67 2.20
CA ARG A 124 -10.99 -7.24 2.87
C ARG A 124 -10.70 -6.42 4.11
N TYR A 125 -9.79 -6.92 4.96
CA TYR A 125 -9.43 -6.27 6.21
C TYR A 125 -8.90 -4.85 5.97
N TYR A 126 -7.89 -4.68 5.12
CA TYR A 126 -7.27 -3.37 4.91
C TYR A 126 -8.19 -2.38 4.19
N LEU A 127 -9.04 -2.82 3.26
CA LEU A 127 -10.06 -1.95 2.68
C LEU A 127 -11.07 -1.46 3.72
N LEU A 128 -11.58 -2.36 4.56
CA LEU A 128 -12.54 -2.00 5.61
C LEU A 128 -11.90 -1.12 6.67
N TYR A 129 -10.67 -1.43 7.07
CA TYR A 129 -9.91 -0.66 8.04
C TYR A 129 -9.62 0.76 7.53
N GLY A 130 -9.11 0.91 6.31
CA GLY A 130 -8.88 2.21 5.70
C GLY A 130 -10.16 3.04 5.59
N ALA A 131 -11.25 2.45 5.10
CA ALA A 131 -12.52 3.13 5.00
C ALA A 131 -13.09 3.55 6.36
N LYS A 132 -12.94 2.72 7.40
CA LYS A 132 -13.33 3.05 8.78
C LYS A 132 -12.58 4.29 9.27
N ASN A 133 -11.31 4.39 8.98
CA ASN A 133 -10.41 5.46 9.44
C ASN A 133 -10.38 6.69 8.52
N GLY A 134 -11.20 6.74 7.46
CA GLY A 134 -11.34 7.94 6.63
C GLY A 134 -10.56 7.94 5.31
N SER A 135 -10.03 6.79 4.86
CA SER A 135 -9.47 6.68 3.51
C SER A 135 -10.57 6.82 2.46
N SER A 136 -10.48 7.85 1.64
CA SER A 136 -11.37 8.06 0.50
C SER A 136 -11.16 6.99 -0.57
N SER A 137 -9.92 6.58 -0.81
CA SER A 137 -9.56 5.56 -1.78
C SER A 137 -10.13 4.19 -1.39
N SER A 138 -10.05 3.83 -0.11
CA SER A 138 -10.67 2.60 0.40
C SER A 138 -12.19 2.62 0.27
N CYS A 139 -12.84 3.76 0.57
CA CYS A 139 -14.28 3.91 0.41
C CYS A 139 -14.69 3.75 -1.06
N PHE A 140 -13.96 4.37 -1.98
CA PHE A 140 -14.21 4.26 -3.41
C PHE A 140 -14.10 2.81 -3.90
N GLN A 141 -13.04 2.11 -3.50
CA GLN A 141 -12.85 0.72 -3.89
C GLN A 141 -13.92 -0.21 -3.31
N LEU A 142 -14.36 0.03 -2.06
CA LEU A 142 -15.44 -0.74 -1.43
C LEU A 142 -16.78 -0.49 -2.13
N LYS A 143 -17.10 0.76 -2.50
CA LYS A 143 -18.29 1.08 -3.30
C LYS A 143 -18.31 0.22 -4.56
N GLU A 144 -17.25 0.28 -5.34
CA GLU A 144 -17.12 -0.47 -6.60
C GLU A 144 -17.25 -1.99 -6.40
N TYR A 145 -16.60 -2.52 -5.35
CA TYR A 145 -16.61 -3.95 -5.07
C TYR A 145 -17.98 -4.45 -4.62
N TYR A 146 -18.72 -3.67 -3.83
CA TYR A 146 -20.11 -4.01 -3.49
C TYR A 146 -21.08 -3.86 -4.67
N GLU A 147 -20.84 -2.94 -5.59
CA GLU A 147 -21.64 -2.83 -6.83
C GLU A 147 -21.47 -4.04 -7.74
N LYS A 148 -20.21 -4.51 -7.89
CA LYS A 148 -19.85 -5.57 -8.83
C LYS A 148 -19.89 -6.98 -8.23
N GLY A 149 -19.93 -7.13 -6.92
CA GLY A 149 -19.79 -8.43 -6.25
C GLY A 149 -18.36 -8.97 -6.30
N ILE A 150 -17.33 -8.10 -6.29
CA ILE A 150 -15.92 -8.48 -6.29
C ILE A 150 -15.44 -8.47 -4.83
N LEU A 151 -14.76 -9.53 -4.40
CA LEU A 151 -14.23 -9.71 -3.03
C LEU A 151 -15.31 -9.77 -1.93
N PHE A 152 -16.46 -9.13 -2.15
CA PHE A 152 -17.66 -9.10 -1.29
C PHE A 152 -18.89 -9.51 -2.10
N GLU A 153 -19.92 -10.02 -1.42
CA GLU A 153 -21.23 -10.22 -2.07
C GLU A 153 -21.80 -8.87 -2.54
N ARG A 154 -22.44 -8.90 -3.71
CA ARG A 154 -23.07 -7.70 -4.29
C ARG A 154 -24.09 -7.11 -3.32
N ASN A 155 -23.96 -5.82 -3.02
CA ASN A 155 -24.81 -5.13 -2.07
C ASN A 155 -24.94 -3.63 -2.37
N GLN A 156 -26.02 -3.24 -3.01
CA GLN A 156 -26.27 -1.84 -3.41
C GLN A 156 -26.41 -0.89 -2.22
N ARG A 157 -26.94 -1.37 -1.07
CA ARG A 157 -27.06 -0.54 0.13
C ARG A 157 -25.68 -0.18 0.68
N LYS A 158 -24.76 -1.16 0.74
CA LYS A 158 -23.38 -0.92 1.16
C LYS A 158 -22.63 -0.04 0.16
N ALA A 159 -22.83 -0.23 -1.13
CA ALA A 159 -22.25 0.65 -2.14
C ALA A 159 -22.67 2.10 -1.93
N LYS A 160 -23.97 2.35 -1.74
CA LYS A 160 -24.51 3.70 -1.45
C LYS A 160 -24.00 4.27 -0.13
N PHE A 161 -23.83 3.45 0.89
CA PHE A 161 -23.22 3.87 2.15
C PHE A 161 -21.80 4.41 1.94
N TYR A 162 -20.96 3.71 1.19
CA TYR A 162 -19.59 4.17 0.91
C TYR A 162 -19.54 5.38 -0.01
N GLU A 163 -20.46 5.51 -0.96
CA GLU A 163 -20.62 6.73 -1.76
C GLU A 163 -20.90 7.97 -0.89
N ASN A 164 -21.83 7.86 0.05
CA ASN A 164 -22.15 8.93 0.99
C ASN A 164 -20.92 9.27 1.86
N LYS A 165 -20.21 8.26 2.34
CA LYS A 165 -19.00 8.43 3.15
C LYS A 165 -17.87 9.15 2.38
N ILE A 166 -17.70 8.87 1.09
CA ILE A 166 -16.78 9.61 0.23
C ILE A 166 -17.16 11.10 0.20
N ASN A 167 -18.44 11.41 0.00
CA ASN A 167 -18.91 12.79 -0.05
C ASN A 167 -18.70 13.53 1.29
N GLU A 168 -18.86 12.85 2.42
CA GLU A 168 -18.56 13.40 3.75
C GLU A 168 -17.08 13.71 3.92
N ILE A 169 -16.17 12.80 3.53
CA ILE A 169 -14.72 12.99 3.61
C ILE A 169 -14.31 14.23 2.78
N TYR A 170 -14.83 14.37 1.56
CA TYR A 170 -14.51 15.51 0.71
C TYR A 170 -15.08 16.82 1.27
N LYS A 171 -16.30 16.85 1.80
CA LYS A 171 -16.86 18.06 2.43
C LYS A 171 -15.95 18.57 3.56
N ILE A 172 -15.46 17.68 4.42
CA ILE A 172 -14.57 18.05 5.53
C ILE A 172 -13.24 18.64 5.03
N LYS A 173 -12.68 18.09 3.94
CA LYS A 173 -11.42 18.59 3.35
C LYS A 173 -11.54 20.01 2.75
N TRP A 174 -12.72 20.39 2.26
CA TRP A 174 -12.91 21.70 1.60
C TRP A 174 -13.48 22.79 2.51
N THR A 175 -13.84 22.46 3.74
CA THR A 175 -14.37 23.42 4.75
C THR A 175 -13.34 23.81 5.81
N LYS A 176 -12.10 23.34 5.71
CA LYS A 176 -10.97 23.76 6.53
C LYS A 176 -10.01 24.64 5.73
#